data_41805924405b8a173b509fbd527155b6
#
_entry.id   41805924405b8a173b509fbd527155b6
#
_cell.length_a   1.000
_cell.length_b   1.000
_cell.length_c   1.000
_cell.angle_alpha   90.00
_cell.angle_beta   90.00
_cell.angle_gamma   90.00
#
_symmetry.space_group_name_H-M   'P 1'
#
loop_
_entity.id
_entity.type
_entity.pdbx_description
1 polymer ?
#
loop_
_entity_poly.entity_id
_entity_poly.type
_entity_poly.pdbx_seq_one_letter_code
_entity_poly.pdbx_strand_id
1 'polypeptide(L)'
;MGLFDERIAYKPFEYPEYYTEGWLKQAQAFWLHTEIPMSGDVKDWNEKLNDKEKNLVGNILLGFAQTECAVSDYWTQKVVSWFPKHEIQQMAMMFGSQETIHAVAYSYLNETLGLEDYEAFLHEPATAERFDNLVAYNGSNAVGIGKSLAVFSAFAEGVSLYSAFAVLYSFQLRNLLKGIGQQMKWSVRDESLHSKMGCKLFRDMCSENNQLLHLCQKDIVKAAETMVDLETKYINKMFEMGDIEGISANDLTHFIKKRANEKLVELGYKDFAQHFTYDKAAAANLDWFYHLTGGVTHTDFFAIRPTDYSKANEGEDFEDIW
;
A
#
# COMPACT_ATOMS: atom_id res chain seq x y z
N MET A 1 -11.94 -1.99 -29.68
CA MET A 1 -10.49 -1.65 -29.58
C MET A 1 -10.02 -2.14 -28.24
N GLY A 2 -8.84 -2.75 -28.16
CA GLY A 2 -8.32 -3.33 -26.92
C GLY A 2 -7.56 -2.32 -26.04
N LEU A 3 -7.10 -2.78 -24.88
CA LEU A 3 -6.36 -1.96 -23.88
C LEU A 3 -5.11 -1.26 -24.46
N PHE A 4 -4.44 -1.87 -25.43
CA PHE A 4 -3.21 -1.37 -26.06
C PHE A 4 -3.46 -0.53 -27.33
N ASP A 5 -4.70 -0.38 -27.75
CA ASP A 5 -5.03 0.42 -28.94
C ASP A 5 -5.09 1.89 -28.59
N GLU A 6 -4.42 2.73 -29.38
CA GLU A 6 -4.46 4.18 -29.20
C GLU A 6 -5.86 4.75 -29.39
N ARG A 7 -6.14 5.82 -28.68
CA ARG A 7 -7.35 6.61 -28.79
C ARG A 7 -7.02 8.09 -28.85
N ILE A 8 -7.49 8.76 -29.89
CA ILE A 8 -7.30 10.21 -30.07
C ILE A 8 -8.35 11.01 -29.30
N ALA A 9 -9.62 10.59 -29.39
CA ALA A 9 -10.72 11.31 -28.71
C ALA A 9 -10.76 11.01 -27.23
N TYR A 10 -10.86 12.04 -26.40
CA TYR A 10 -10.93 11.89 -24.94
C TYR A 10 -12.10 11.02 -24.49
N LYS A 11 -13.29 11.18 -25.07
CA LYS A 11 -14.51 10.41 -24.75
C LYS A 11 -15.21 9.88 -26.00
N PRO A 12 -16.07 8.87 -25.85
CA PRO A 12 -16.43 8.11 -24.65
C PRO A 12 -15.28 7.22 -24.16
N PHE A 13 -15.21 6.96 -22.86
CA PHE A 13 -14.25 5.99 -22.31
C PHE A 13 -14.64 4.57 -22.73
N GLU A 14 -13.64 3.75 -23.05
CA GLU A 14 -13.85 2.35 -23.41
C GLU A 14 -13.83 1.45 -22.17
N TYR A 15 -13.12 1.89 -21.13
CA TYR A 15 -12.98 1.22 -19.83
C TYR A 15 -13.33 2.20 -18.69
N PRO A 16 -14.61 2.66 -18.61
CA PRO A 16 -15.01 3.76 -17.74
C PRO A 16 -14.76 3.52 -16.26
N GLU A 17 -14.60 2.26 -15.82
CA GLU A 17 -14.32 1.90 -14.44
C GLU A 17 -12.96 2.43 -13.95
N TYR A 18 -11.97 2.59 -14.83
CA TYR A 18 -10.69 3.19 -14.44
C TYR A 18 -10.83 4.66 -14.07
N TYR A 19 -11.79 5.34 -14.71
CA TYR A 19 -12.14 6.70 -14.31
C TYR A 19 -12.98 6.72 -13.03
N THR A 20 -14.09 5.95 -12.97
CA THR A 20 -15.07 6.06 -11.88
C THR A 20 -14.59 5.38 -10.60
N GLU A 21 -13.98 4.20 -10.71
CA GLU A 21 -13.55 3.41 -9.56
C GLU A 21 -12.09 3.66 -9.18
N GLY A 22 -11.25 4.12 -10.10
CA GLY A 22 -9.85 4.46 -9.86
C GLY A 22 -9.67 5.95 -9.63
N TRP A 23 -9.59 6.72 -10.71
CA TRP A 23 -9.27 8.14 -10.66
C TRP A 23 -10.19 8.97 -9.76
N LEU A 24 -11.49 8.85 -9.94
CA LEU A 24 -12.47 9.67 -9.20
C LEU A 24 -12.44 9.36 -7.69
N LYS A 25 -12.34 8.07 -7.33
CA LYS A 25 -12.27 7.68 -5.92
C LYS A 25 -11.00 8.17 -5.25
N GLN A 26 -9.85 8.10 -5.93
CA GLN A 26 -8.61 8.64 -5.39
C GLN A 26 -8.68 10.16 -5.25
N ALA A 27 -9.21 10.86 -6.25
CA ALA A 27 -9.38 12.33 -6.18
C ALA A 27 -10.30 12.77 -5.03
N GLN A 28 -11.35 11.99 -4.74
CA GLN A 28 -12.26 12.25 -3.61
C GLN A 28 -11.66 11.90 -2.24
N ALA A 29 -10.62 11.08 -2.23
CA ALA A 29 -9.94 10.63 -1.03
C ALA A 29 -8.63 11.39 -0.75
N PHE A 30 -8.39 12.52 -1.44
CA PHE A 30 -7.19 13.35 -1.28
C PHE A 30 -6.99 13.82 0.16
N TRP A 31 -5.76 13.79 0.63
CA TRP A 31 -5.37 14.23 1.97
C TRP A 31 -3.93 14.77 1.96
N LEU A 32 -3.60 15.58 2.95
CA LEU A 32 -2.24 16.06 3.21
C LEU A 32 -1.83 15.76 4.65
N HIS A 33 -0.54 15.49 4.85
CA HIS A 33 0.04 15.26 6.19
C HIS A 33 -0.21 16.40 7.16
N THR A 34 -0.32 17.65 6.66
CA THR A 34 -0.59 18.86 7.46
C THR A 34 -1.99 18.91 8.08
N GLU A 35 -2.90 18.03 7.66
CA GLU A 35 -4.24 17.92 8.24
C GLU A 35 -4.25 17.19 9.59
N ILE A 36 -3.12 16.57 9.99
CA ILE A 36 -3.01 15.76 11.20
C ILE A 36 -2.05 16.40 12.19
N PRO A 37 -2.52 16.81 13.40
CA PRO A 37 -1.64 17.33 14.44
C PRO A 37 -0.78 16.23 15.05
N MET A 38 0.55 16.42 15.09
CA MET A 38 1.52 15.44 15.57
C MET A 38 2.01 15.66 17.02
N SER A 39 1.55 16.71 17.71
CA SER A 39 2.01 17.05 19.07
C SER A 39 1.77 15.93 20.10
N GLY A 40 0.67 15.19 19.94
CA GLY A 40 0.37 14.02 20.76
C GLY A 40 1.34 12.87 20.52
N ASP A 41 1.69 12.64 19.25
CA ASP A 41 2.62 11.57 18.83
C ASP A 41 4.04 11.83 19.33
N VAL A 42 4.51 13.10 19.24
CA VAL A 42 5.81 13.52 19.81
C VAL A 42 5.85 13.28 21.31
N LYS A 43 4.77 13.58 22.02
CA LYS A 43 4.67 13.31 23.45
C LYS A 43 4.69 11.81 23.76
N ASP A 44 3.92 11.02 23.03
CA ASP A 44 3.90 9.56 23.19
C ASP A 44 5.27 8.96 22.91
N TRP A 45 5.93 9.40 21.82
CA TRP A 45 7.28 9.00 21.44
C TRP A 45 8.30 9.24 22.55
N ASN A 46 8.29 10.44 23.14
CA ASN A 46 9.28 10.85 24.15
C ASN A 46 9.01 10.22 25.53
N GLU A 47 7.75 10.13 25.94
CA GLU A 47 7.38 9.85 27.32
C GLU A 47 6.84 8.43 27.56
N LYS A 48 6.28 7.75 26.53
CA LYS A 48 5.52 6.52 26.73
C LYS A 48 6.10 5.31 26.03
N LEU A 49 6.71 5.48 24.86
CA LEU A 49 7.30 4.36 24.11
C LEU A 49 8.62 3.91 24.76
N ASN A 50 8.78 2.59 24.89
CA ASN A 50 10.06 1.99 25.28
C ASN A 50 11.02 1.89 24.07
N ASP A 51 12.30 1.54 24.34
CA ASP A 51 13.34 1.49 23.31
C ASP A 51 13.01 0.51 22.18
N LYS A 52 12.38 -0.63 22.49
CA LYS A 52 11.97 -1.63 21.52
C LYS A 52 10.90 -1.08 20.57
N GLU A 53 9.91 -0.39 21.09
CA GLU A 53 8.84 0.23 20.31
C GLU A 53 9.38 1.37 19.44
N LYS A 54 10.29 2.18 19.97
CA LYS A 54 10.97 3.24 19.22
C LYS A 54 11.81 2.67 18.08
N ASN A 55 12.58 1.62 18.33
CA ASN A 55 13.36 0.94 17.30
C ASN A 55 12.45 0.41 16.18
N LEU A 56 11.35 -0.27 16.54
CA LEU A 56 10.40 -0.82 15.60
C LEU A 56 9.74 0.26 14.73
N VAL A 57 9.19 1.31 15.34
CA VAL A 57 8.56 2.43 14.62
C VAL A 57 9.56 3.17 13.74
N GLY A 58 10.75 3.46 14.26
CA GLY A 58 11.80 4.16 13.51
C GLY A 58 12.24 3.41 12.26
N ASN A 59 12.51 2.11 12.39
CA ASN A 59 12.90 1.26 11.25
C ASN A 59 11.82 1.20 10.16
N ILE A 60 10.55 1.17 10.54
CA ILE A 60 9.46 1.17 9.57
C ILE A 60 9.35 2.51 8.84
N LEU A 61 9.35 3.62 9.56
CA LEU A 61 9.15 4.96 8.98
C LEU A 61 10.29 5.37 8.05
N LEU A 62 11.54 5.06 8.42
CA LEU A 62 12.71 5.29 7.55
C LEU A 62 12.63 4.51 6.23
N GLY A 63 12.06 3.28 6.26
CA GLY A 63 11.87 2.46 5.07
C GLY A 63 10.79 2.97 4.14
N PHE A 64 9.70 3.46 4.67
CA PHE A 64 8.54 3.87 3.88
C PHE A 64 8.87 5.01 2.91
N ALA A 65 9.45 6.09 3.37
CA ALA A 65 9.73 7.26 2.56
C ALA A 65 10.56 6.95 1.29
N GLN A 66 11.41 5.92 1.32
CA GLN A 66 12.22 5.51 0.17
C GLN A 66 11.43 4.69 -0.85
N THR A 67 10.48 3.88 -0.38
CA THR A 67 9.71 2.98 -1.23
C THR A 67 8.76 3.75 -2.16
N GLU A 68 8.12 4.80 -1.66
CA GLU A 68 7.05 5.53 -2.37
C GLU A 68 7.54 6.23 -3.64
N CYS A 69 8.80 6.67 -3.67
CA CYS A 69 9.36 7.26 -4.89
C CYS A 69 9.40 6.26 -6.04
N ALA A 70 9.78 5.01 -5.78
CA ALA A 70 9.80 3.95 -6.79
C ALA A 70 8.40 3.51 -7.21
N VAL A 71 7.44 3.51 -6.29
CA VAL A 71 6.03 3.20 -6.55
C VAL A 71 5.40 4.28 -7.42
N SER A 72 5.65 5.57 -7.13
CA SER A 72 5.24 6.69 -7.97
C SER A 72 5.75 6.57 -9.41
N ASP A 73 7.04 6.26 -9.57
CA ASP A 73 7.66 6.06 -10.89
C ASP A 73 7.03 4.89 -11.65
N TYR A 74 6.65 3.83 -10.97
CA TYR A 74 5.99 2.70 -11.61
C TYR A 74 4.66 3.10 -12.25
N TRP A 75 3.80 3.78 -11.53
CA TRP A 75 2.52 4.26 -12.05
C TRP A 75 2.69 5.28 -13.17
N THR A 76 3.52 6.30 -12.97
CA THR A 76 3.63 7.45 -13.87
C THR A 76 4.47 7.19 -15.12
N GLN A 77 5.52 6.36 -15.03
CA GLN A 77 6.43 6.13 -16.15
C GLN A 77 6.13 4.82 -16.88
N LYS A 78 5.79 3.73 -16.16
CA LYS A 78 5.55 2.43 -16.79
C LYS A 78 4.10 2.25 -17.20
N VAL A 79 3.16 2.31 -16.26
CA VAL A 79 1.75 2.05 -16.55
C VAL A 79 1.19 3.08 -17.55
N VAL A 80 1.49 4.36 -17.39
CA VAL A 80 1.10 5.42 -18.34
C VAL A 80 1.63 5.14 -19.74
N SER A 81 2.87 4.62 -19.86
CA SER A 81 3.49 4.33 -21.17
C SER A 81 2.92 3.07 -21.84
N TRP A 82 2.46 2.10 -21.06
CA TRP A 82 1.95 0.84 -21.61
C TRP A 82 0.51 0.92 -22.10
N PHE A 83 -0.32 1.75 -21.46
CA PHE A 83 -1.75 1.80 -21.72
C PHE A 83 -2.16 3.18 -22.26
N PRO A 84 -2.45 3.30 -23.58
CA PRO A 84 -2.74 4.58 -24.20
C PRO A 84 -4.18 5.09 -23.98
N LYS A 85 -5.03 4.35 -23.24
CA LYS A 85 -6.39 4.78 -22.90
C LYS A 85 -6.36 5.91 -21.88
N HIS A 86 -7.02 7.03 -22.16
CA HIS A 86 -7.00 8.23 -21.32
C HIS A 86 -7.46 7.96 -19.88
N GLU A 87 -8.51 7.17 -19.71
CA GLU A 87 -9.02 6.79 -18.39
C GLU A 87 -8.04 5.98 -17.55
N ILE A 88 -7.20 5.12 -18.19
CA ILE A 88 -6.16 4.35 -17.52
C ILE A 88 -4.97 5.26 -17.18
N GLN A 89 -4.54 6.10 -18.13
CA GLN A 89 -3.45 7.05 -17.90
C GLN A 89 -3.78 8.03 -16.78
N GLN A 90 -5.01 8.57 -16.77
CA GLN A 90 -5.46 9.48 -15.71
C GLN A 90 -5.45 8.81 -14.34
N MET A 91 -5.92 7.57 -14.24
CA MET A 91 -5.86 6.79 -13.02
C MET A 91 -4.41 6.58 -12.57
N ALA A 92 -3.53 6.13 -13.46
CA ALA A 92 -2.13 5.88 -13.12
C ALA A 92 -1.39 7.15 -12.69
N MET A 93 -1.63 8.28 -13.36
CA MET A 93 -1.07 9.58 -12.95
C MET A 93 -1.60 10.02 -11.58
N MET A 94 -2.87 9.78 -11.28
CA MET A 94 -3.46 10.12 -9.99
C MET A 94 -2.86 9.25 -8.87
N PHE A 95 -2.69 7.95 -9.11
CA PHE A 95 -2.05 7.04 -8.15
C PHE A 95 -0.59 7.44 -7.92
N GLY A 96 0.20 7.64 -8.96
CA GLY A 96 1.58 8.11 -8.80
C GLY A 96 1.70 9.48 -8.11
N SER A 97 0.73 10.39 -8.30
CA SER A 97 0.67 11.64 -7.53
C SER A 97 0.37 11.39 -6.05
N GLN A 98 -0.48 10.41 -5.73
CA GLN A 98 -0.77 10.05 -4.35
C GLN A 98 0.45 9.47 -3.65
N GLU A 99 1.30 8.69 -4.34
CA GLU A 99 2.56 8.17 -3.77
C GLU A 99 3.54 9.29 -3.42
N THR A 100 3.54 10.40 -4.16
CA THR A 100 4.35 11.56 -3.76
C THR A 100 3.85 12.19 -2.46
N ILE A 101 2.54 12.14 -2.20
CA ILE A 101 1.95 12.61 -0.93
C ILE A 101 2.36 11.66 0.20
N HIS A 102 2.35 10.33 -0.04
CA HIS A 102 2.83 9.34 0.93
C HIS A 102 4.30 9.59 1.28
N ALA A 103 5.17 9.78 0.29
CA ALA A 103 6.59 10.06 0.51
C ALA A 103 6.80 11.31 1.38
N VAL A 104 6.09 12.42 1.09
CA VAL A 104 6.15 13.65 1.89
C VAL A 104 5.61 13.41 3.30
N ALA A 105 4.50 12.67 3.43
CA ALA A 105 3.89 12.38 4.72
C ALA A 105 4.82 11.54 5.61
N TYR A 106 5.46 10.52 5.07
CA TYR A 106 6.39 9.67 5.84
C TYR A 106 7.70 10.39 6.16
N SER A 107 8.20 11.24 5.26
CA SER A 107 9.32 12.14 5.58
C SER A 107 8.98 13.09 6.74
N TYR A 108 7.79 13.67 6.71
CA TYR A 108 7.32 14.54 7.79
C TYR A 108 7.22 13.78 9.13
N LEU A 109 6.79 12.50 9.14
CA LEU A 109 6.80 11.70 10.37
C LEU A 109 8.23 11.49 10.89
N ASN A 110 9.18 11.17 10.01
CA ASN A 110 10.58 11.00 10.37
C ASN A 110 11.15 12.29 10.99
N GLU A 111 10.99 13.43 10.32
CA GLU A 111 11.45 14.74 10.82
C GLU A 111 10.82 15.09 12.18
N THR A 112 9.50 14.84 12.33
CA THR A 112 8.76 15.13 13.56
C THR A 112 9.27 14.32 14.75
N LEU A 113 9.72 13.08 14.52
CA LEU A 113 10.25 12.19 15.55
C LEU A 113 11.78 12.28 15.72
N GLY A 114 12.45 13.08 14.88
CA GLY A 114 13.91 13.23 14.89
C GLY A 114 14.66 12.03 14.32
N LEU A 115 14.08 11.35 13.32
CA LEU A 115 14.67 10.23 12.61
C LEU A 115 15.31 10.74 11.31
N GLU A 116 16.63 10.75 11.23
CA GLU A 116 17.36 11.42 10.13
C GLU A 116 18.23 10.46 9.30
N ASP A 117 18.39 9.22 9.70
CA ASP A 117 19.35 8.29 9.07
C ASP A 117 18.72 7.44 7.96
N TYR A 118 18.25 8.11 6.90
CA TYR A 118 17.65 7.46 5.73
C TYR A 118 18.63 6.57 4.96
N GLU A 119 19.92 6.96 4.88
CA GLU A 119 20.92 6.21 4.10
C GLU A 119 21.33 4.91 4.79
N ALA A 120 21.57 4.94 6.10
CA ALA A 120 21.92 3.73 6.84
C ALA A 120 20.85 2.64 6.72
N PHE A 121 19.59 3.06 6.70
CA PHE A 121 18.48 2.13 6.54
C PHE A 121 18.48 1.41 5.17
N LEU A 122 18.83 2.11 4.09
CA LEU A 122 18.93 1.52 2.76
C LEU A 122 20.08 0.50 2.61
N HIS A 123 21.09 0.60 3.47
CA HIS A 123 22.22 -0.35 3.49
C HIS A 123 21.95 -1.59 4.33
N GLU A 124 20.82 -1.66 5.04
CA GLU A 124 20.40 -2.87 5.76
C GLU A 124 20.01 -3.96 4.75
N PRO A 125 20.63 -5.18 4.80
CA PRO A 125 20.49 -6.16 3.73
C PRO A 125 19.05 -6.61 3.43
N ALA A 126 18.20 -6.82 4.45
CA ALA A 126 16.83 -7.25 4.24
C ALA A 126 15.97 -6.15 3.60
N THR A 127 16.24 -4.90 3.93
CA THR A 127 15.59 -3.72 3.34
C THR A 127 16.04 -3.50 1.91
N ALA A 128 17.35 -3.56 1.64
CA ALA A 128 17.89 -3.40 0.30
C ALA A 128 17.37 -4.49 -0.66
N GLU A 129 17.40 -5.77 -0.25
CA GLU A 129 16.88 -6.88 -1.06
C GLU A 129 15.38 -6.72 -1.36
N ARG A 130 14.61 -6.25 -0.38
CA ARG A 130 13.18 -5.96 -0.55
C ARG A 130 12.95 -4.81 -1.54
N PHE A 131 13.68 -3.72 -1.41
CA PHE A 131 13.58 -2.56 -2.30
C PHE A 131 13.97 -2.92 -3.74
N ASP A 132 15.10 -3.60 -3.94
CA ASP A 132 15.57 -4.05 -5.26
C ASP A 132 14.53 -4.94 -5.94
N ASN A 133 13.83 -5.80 -5.18
CA ASN A 133 12.76 -6.63 -5.70
C ASN A 133 11.55 -5.79 -6.17
N LEU A 134 11.18 -4.74 -5.43
CA LEU A 134 10.05 -3.86 -5.79
C LEU A 134 10.28 -3.09 -7.09
N VAL A 135 11.51 -2.70 -7.41
CA VAL A 135 11.83 -1.92 -8.61
C VAL A 135 12.19 -2.77 -9.84
N ALA A 136 12.38 -4.07 -9.66
CA ALA A 136 12.89 -4.98 -10.69
C ALA A 136 11.93 -5.24 -11.86
N TYR A 137 10.64 -4.93 -11.70
CA TYR A 137 9.62 -5.35 -12.66
C TYR A 137 9.53 -4.42 -13.87
N ASN A 138 9.74 -5.01 -15.05
CA ASN A 138 9.66 -4.32 -16.33
C ASN A 138 9.07 -5.23 -17.42
N GLY A 139 8.43 -4.67 -18.43
CA GLY A 139 7.81 -5.43 -19.51
C GLY A 139 7.86 -4.70 -20.84
N SER A 140 8.25 -5.42 -21.92
CA SER A 140 8.31 -4.90 -23.29
C SER A 140 7.26 -5.50 -24.24
N ASN A 141 6.49 -6.48 -23.79
CA ASN A 141 5.41 -7.12 -24.53
C ASN A 141 4.26 -7.48 -23.57
N ALA A 142 3.12 -7.88 -24.10
CA ALA A 142 1.91 -8.13 -23.30
C ALA A 142 2.15 -9.13 -22.13
N VAL A 143 2.95 -10.18 -22.32
CA VAL A 143 3.27 -11.14 -21.24
C VAL A 143 4.15 -10.49 -20.17
N GLY A 144 5.20 -9.77 -20.57
CA GLY A 144 6.08 -9.04 -19.65
C GLY A 144 5.34 -7.95 -18.86
N ILE A 145 4.51 -7.17 -19.56
CA ILE A 145 3.66 -6.13 -18.95
C ILE A 145 2.68 -6.78 -17.96
N GLY A 146 2.00 -7.88 -18.36
CA GLY A 146 1.08 -8.61 -17.49
C GLY A 146 1.74 -9.13 -16.22
N LYS A 147 2.92 -9.74 -16.33
CA LYS A 147 3.70 -10.20 -15.17
C LYS A 147 4.08 -9.04 -14.26
N SER A 148 4.65 -7.99 -14.82
CA SER A 148 5.06 -6.80 -14.07
C SER A 148 3.87 -6.19 -13.31
N LEU A 149 2.77 -5.95 -14.03
CA LEU A 149 1.56 -5.35 -13.47
C LEU A 149 0.94 -6.21 -12.36
N ALA A 150 0.82 -7.52 -12.58
CA ALA A 150 0.25 -8.42 -11.59
C ALA A 150 1.10 -8.49 -10.32
N VAL A 151 2.42 -8.59 -10.46
CA VAL A 151 3.32 -8.68 -9.31
C VAL A 151 3.36 -7.37 -8.54
N PHE A 152 3.50 -6.25 -9.22
CA PHE A 152 3.50 -4.94 -8.59
C PHE A 152 2.18 -4.68 -7.85
N SER A 153 1.04 -4.80 -8.55
CA SER A 153 -0.26 -4.46 -7.99
C SER A 153 -0.72 -5.41 -6.87
N ALA A 154 -0.45 -6.71 -7.00
CA ALA A 154 -0.90 -7.68 -6.00
C ALA A 154 0.05 -7.75 -4.80
N PHE A 155 1.37 -7.70 -5.02
CA PHE A 155 2.34 -8.01 -3.98
C PHE A 155 3.10 -6.79 -3.48
N ALA A 156 3.53 -5.86 -4.32
CA ALA A 156 4.12 -4.61 -3.83
C ALA A 156 3.07 -3.76 -3.10
N GLU A 157 2.02 -3.38 -3.78
CA GLU A 157 0.94 -2.54 -3.25
C GLU A 157 -0.01 -3.30 -2.29
N GLY A 158 -0.22 -4.59 -2.51
CA GLY A 158 -1.23 -5.38 -1.83
C GLY A 158 -0.74 -6.23 -0.66
N VAL A 159 0.56 -6.45 -0.51
CA VAL A 159 1.15 -7.33 0.53
C VAL A 159 2.31 -6.64 1.25
N SER A 160 3.29 -6.11 0.51
CA SER A 160 4.60 -5.73 1.03
C SER A 160 4.55 -4.62 2.10
N LEU A 161 3.64 -3.66 2.01
CA LEU A 161 3.52 -2.56 2.98
C LEU A 161 2.65 -2.90 4.20
N TYR A 162 1.84 -3.96 4.10
CA TYR A 162 0.77 -4.21 5.07
C TYR A 162 1.24 -4.68 6.44
N SER A 163 2.38 -5.38 6.52
CA SER A 163 2.99 -5.73 7.81
C SER A 163 3.36 -4.49 8.60
N ALA A 164 4.01 -3.54 7.94
CA ALA A 164 4.43 -2.28 8.52
C ALA A 164 3.25 -1.37 8.89
N PHE A 165 2.23 -1.27 8.03
CA PHE A 165 0.99 -0.56 8.37
C PHE A 165 0.30 -1.14 9.60
N ALA A 166 0.22 -2.47 9.71
CA ALA A 166 -0.39 -3.12 10.86
C ALA A 166 0.38 -2.82 12.15
N VAL A 167 1.72 -2.83 12.11
CA VAL A 167 2.55 -2.45 13.27
C VAL A 167 2.28 -1.01 13.69
N LEU A 168 2.40 -0.05 12.79
CA LEU A 168 2.20 1.36 13.12
C LEU A 168 0.78 1.63 13.60
N TYR A 169 -0.21 0.99 13.00
CA TYR A 169 -1.60 1.15 13.39
C TYR A 169 -1.94 0.45 14.73
N SER A 170 -1.19 -0.58 15.14
CA SER A 170 -1.41 -1.32 16.40
C SER A 170 -1.34 -0.43 17.65
N PHE A 171 -0.58 0.65 17.59
CA PHE A 171 -0.49 1.62 18.68
C PHE A 171 -1.84 2.29 19.00
N GLN A 172 -2.76 2.35 18.03
CA GLN A 172 -4.13 2.84 18.24
C GLN A 172 -4.91 1.99 19.26
N LEU A 173 -4.64 0.69 19.33
CA LEU A 173 -5.28 -0.22 20.30
C LEU A 173 -4.95 0.19 21.75
N ARG A 174 -3.81 0.86 21.94
CA ARG A 174 -3.35 1.37 23.24
C ARG A 174 -3.54 2.89 23.38
N ASN A 175 -4.25 3.51 22.45
CA ASN A 175 -4.48 4.96 22.42
C ASN A 175 -3.18 5.79 22.32
N LEU A 176 -2.17 5.27 21.58
CA LEU A 176 -0.87 5.88 21.33
C LEU A 176 -0.71 6.21 19.84
N LEU A 177 0.19 7.14 19.51
CA LEU A 177 0.61 7.53 18.15
C LEU A 177 -0.59 7.76 17.21
N LYS A 178 -1.56 8.54 17.63
CA LYS A 178 -2.84 8.74 16.93
C LYS A 178 -2.67 9.39 15.55
N GLY A 179 -1.76 10.33 15.43
CA GLY A 179 -1.48 10.99 14.16
C GLY A 179 -0.87 10.03 13.15
N ILE A 180 0.14 9.24 13.56
CA ILE A 180 0.72 8.17 12.74
C ILE A 180 -0.36 7.19 12.33
N GLY A 181 -1.17 6.70 13.27
CA GLY A 181 -2.26 5.77 12.96
C GLY A 181 -3.28 6.32 11.98
N GLN A 182 -3.61 7.61 12.06
CA GLN A 182 -4.52 8.23 11.09
C GLN A 182 -3.91 8.30 9.69
N GLN A 183 -2.62 8.63 9.57
CA GLN A 183 -1.92 8.59 8.28
C GLN A 183 -1.88 7.18 7.72
N MET A 184 -1.55 6.18 8.53
CA MET A 184 -1.58 4.76 8.11
C MET A 184 -2.96 4.32 7.64
N LYS A 185 -4.03 4.75 8.30
CA LYS A 185 -5.40 4.46 7.86
C LYS A 185 -5.68 5.02 6.45
N TRP A 186 -5.23 6.22 6.17
CA TRP A 186 -5.40 6.84 4.85
C TRP A 186 -4.54 6.16 3.79
N SER A 187 -3.27 5.87 4.11
CA SER A 187 -2.38 5.13 3.21
C SER A 187 -2.93 3.75 2.86
N VAL A 188 -3.37 2.96 3.84
CA VAL A 188 -3.98 1.63 3.60
C VAL A 188 -5.19 1.70 2.68
N ARG A 189 -6.01 2.74 2.79
CA ARG A 189 -7.14 2.98 1.88
C ARG A 189 -6.64 3.19 0.45
N ASP A 190 -5.63 4.03 0.28
CA ASP A 190 -5.09 4.37 -1.03
C ASP A 190 -4.41 3.14 -1.66
N GLU A 191 -3.53 2.43 -0.93
CA GLU A 191 -2.89 1.20 -1.39
C GLU A 191 -3.89 0.08 -1.72
N SER A 192 -4.97 -0.02 -0.96
CA SER A 192 -6.04 -0.98 -1.27
C SER A 192 -6.71 -0.67 -2.60
N LEU A 193 -6.91 0.61 -2.92
CA LEU A 193 -7.47 1.05 -4.19
C LEU A 193 -6.49 0.80 -5.34
N HIS A 194 -5.20 1.16 -5.16
CA HIS A 194 -4.16 0.97 -6.16
C HIS A 194 -4.01 -0.51 -6.52
N SER A 195 -3.84 -1.36 -5.52
CA SER A 195 -3.75 -2.81 -5.69
C SER A 195 -4.97 -3.40 -6.40
N LYS A 196 -6.19 -3.00 -5.98
CA LYS A 196 -7.44 -3.46 -6.61
C LYS A 196 -7.52 -3.11 -8.09
N MET A 197 -7.21 -1.86 -8.42
CA MET A 197 -7.33 -1.37 -9.80
C MET A 197 -6.23 -1.94 -10.70
N GLY A 198 -5.01 -2.11 -10.19
CA GLY A 198 -3.95 -2.76 -10.93
C GLY A 198 -4.21 -4.26 -11.15
N CYS A 199 -4.71 -4.97 -10.14
CA CYS A 199 -5.17 -6.37 -10.31
C CYS A 199 -6.34 -6.47 -11.32
N LYS A 200 -7.25 -5.49 -11.32
CA LYS A 200 -8.31 -5.41 -12.35
C LYS A 200 -7.72 -5.25 -13.74
N LEU A 201 -6.74 -4.36 -13.90
CA LEU A 201 -6.11 -4.09 -15.19
C LEU A 201 -5.42 -5.36 -15.74
N PHE A 202 -4.75 -6.14 -14.88
CA PHE A 202 -4.21 -7.45 -15.26
C PHE A 202 -5.30 -8.43 -15.72
N ARG A 203 -6.43 -8.49 -14.99
CA ARG A 203 -7.55 -9.37 -15.38
C ARG A 203 -8.21 -8.93 -16.69
N ASP A 204 -8.31 -7.65 -16.96
CA ASP A 204 -8.84 -7.12 -18.22
C ASP A 204 -7.89 -7.48 -19.39
N MET A 205 -6.56 -7.40 -19.20
CA MET A 205 -5.58 -7.93 -20.16
C MET A 205 -5.80 -9.43 -20.43
N CYS A 206 -6.04 -10.21 -19.37
CA CYS A 206 -6.32 -11.65 -19.51
C CYS A 206 -7.66 -11.92 -20.21
N SER A 207 -8.64 -11.04 -20.08
CA SER A 207 -9.93 -11.13 -20.79
C SER A 207 -9.79 -10.87 -22.28
N GLU A 208 -8.89 -9.99 -22.68
CA GLU A 208 -8.57 -9.75 -24.10
C GLU A 208 -7.64 -10.81 -24.70
N ASN A 209 -6.80 -11.43 -23.88
CA ASN A 209 -5.91 -12.52 -24.28
C ASN A 209 -6.02 -13.68 -23.28
N ASN A 210 -6.86 -14.66 -23.61
CA ASN A 210 -7.18 -15.79 -22.74
C ASN A 210 -6.00 -16.72 -22.40
N GLN A 211 -4.87 -16.62 -23.13
CA GLN A 211 -3.66 -17.36 -22.82
C GLN A 211 -2.78 -16.65 -21.77
N LEU A 212 -2.97 -15.35 -21.57
CA LEU A 212 -2.09 -14.52 -20.76
C LEU A 212 -2.06 -14.99 -19.30
N LEU A 213 -3.19 -15.34 -18.73
CA LEU A 213 -3.30 -15.86 -17.37
C LEU A 213 -2.39 -17.08 -17.16
N HIS A 214 -2.42 -18.04 -18.10
CA HIS A 214 -1.59 -19.23 -18.04
C HIS A 214 -0.10 -18.93 -18.29
N LEU A 215 0.21 -18.08 -19.27
CA LEU A 215 1.59 -17.72 -19.60
C LEU A 215 2.31 -16.97 -18.45
N CYS A 216 1.56 -16.23 -17.64
CA CYS A 216 2.12 -15.47 -16.53
C CYS A 216 2.18 -16.27 -15.22
N GLN A 217 1.40 -17.34 -15.07
CA GLN A 217 1.15 -18.02 -13.79
C GLN A 217 2.44 -18.41 -13.05
N LYS A 218 3.35 -19.12 -13.71
CA LYS A 218 4.58 -19.62 -13.07
C LYS A 218 5.42 -18.51 -12.47
N ASP A 219 5.58 -17.42 -13.21
CA ASP A 219 6.45 -16.31 -12.79
C ASP A 219 5.77 -15.45 -11.70
N ILE A 220 4.45 -15.28 -11.79
CA ILE A 220 3.68 -14.57 -10.76
C ILE A 220 3.67 -15.34 -9.45
N VAL A 221 3.46 -16.65 -9.48
CA VAL A 221 3.51 -17.49 -8.27
C VAL A 221 4.92 -17.47 -7.67
N LYS A 222 5.96 -17.55 -8.49
CA LYS A 222 7.34 -17.47 -8.03
C LYS A 222 7.67 -16.10 -7.41
N ALA A 223 7.15 -15.02 -7.99
CA ALA A 223 7.30 -13.68 -7.41
C ALA A 223 6.55 -13.55 -6.07
N ALA A 224 5.37 -14.15 -5.94
CA ALA A 224 4.65 -14.22 -4.67
C ALA A 224 5.46 -14.94 -3.58
N GLU A 225 6.08 -16.09 -3.92
CA GLU A 225 6.96 -16.83 -3.02
C GLU A 225 8.14 -15.96 -2.56
N THR A 226 8.80 -15.29 -3.51
CA THR A 226 9.92 -14.39 -3.22
C THR A 226 9.48 -13.24 -2.31
N MET A 227 8.34 -12.61 -2.60
CA MET A 227 7.82 -11.51 -1.79
C MET A 227 7.48 -11.93 -0.37
N VAL A 228 6.82 -13.08 -0.18
CA VAL A 228 6.51 -13.60 1.16
C VAL A 228 7.78 -13.94 1.95
N ASP A 229 8.82 -14.45 1.28
CA ASP A 229 10.12 -14.71 1.93
C ASP A 229 10.81 -13.40 2.36
N LEU A 230 10.86 -12.40 1.48
CA LEU A 230 11.43 -11.08 1.77
C LEU A 230 10.67 -10.36 2.91
N GLU A 231 9.34 -10.36 2.86
CA GLU A 231 8.53 -9.79 3.93
C GLU A 231 8.72 -10.53 5.26
N THR A 232 8.87 -11.85 5.24
CA THR A 232 9.16 -12.62 6.45
C THR A 232 10.52 -12.25 7.05
N LYS A 233 11.54 -12.08 6.21
CA LYS A 233 12.88 -11.61 6.66
C LYS A 233 12.79 -10.20 7.24
N TYR A 234 12.07 -9.31 6.56
CA TYR A 234 11.87 -7.93 7.01
C TYR A 234 11.11 -7.88 8.35
N ILE A 235 10.03 -8.63 8.50
CA ILE A 235 9.30 -8.75 9.77
C ILE A 235 10.22 -9.22 10.90
N ASN A 236 11.02 -10.27 10.67
CA ASN A 236 11.96 -10.76 11.67
C ASN A 236 13.01 -9.71 12.04
N LYS A 237 13.46 -8.91 11.08
CA LYS A 237 14.39 -7.80 11.35
C LYS A 237 13.71 -6.68 12.15
N MET A 238 12.50 -6.27 11.80
CA MET A 238 11.75 -5.29 12.57
C MET A 238 11.57 -5.69 14.04
N PHE A 239 11.33 -6.98 14.28
CA PHE A 239 11.10 -7.54 15.62
C PHE A 239 12.36 -8.13 16.26
N GLU A 240 13.58 -7.74 15.84
CA GLU A 240 14.83 -8.27 16.41
C GLU A 240 14.96 -8.05 17.92
N MET A 241 14.34 -7.00 18.47
CA MET A 241 14.26 -6.72 19.89
C MET A 241 13.09 -7.43 20.59
N GLY A 242 12.36 -8.28 19.87
CA GLY A 242 11.19 -9.04 20.35
C GLY A 242 9.85 -8.35 20.13
N ASP A 243 8.78 -9.09 20.36
CA ASP A 243 7.40 -8.66 20.16
C ASP A 243 7.02 -7.45 21.03
N ILE A 244 6.05 -6.67 20.57
CA ILE A 244 5.44 -5.58 21.33
C ILE A 244 4.02 -5.95 21.77
N GLU A 245 3.43 -5.15 22.64
CA GLU A 245 2.07 -5.37 23.10
C GLU A 245 1.07 -5.29 21.95
N GLY A 246 0.30 -6.34 21.78
CA GLY A 246 -0.80 -6.42 20.81
C GLY A 246 -0.42 -6.92 19.43
N ILE A 247 0.87 -7.15 19.12
CA ILE A 247 1.31 -7.66 17.82
C ILE A 247 2.65 -8.41 17.91
N SER A 248 2.75 -9.53 17.21
CA SER A 248 3.95 -10.35 17.16
C SER A 248 4.46 -10.57 15.72
N ALA A 249 5.76 -10.88 15.60
CA ALA A 249 6.35 -11.26 14.31
C ALA A 249 5.67 -12.51 13.72
N ASN A 250 5.30 -13.47 14.58
CA ASN A 250 4.59 -14.66 14.16
C ASN A 250 3.22 -14.35 13.55
N ASP A 251 2.41 -13.51 14.20
CA ASP A 251 1.09 -13.12 13.71
C ASP A 251 1.18 -12.41 12.36
N LEU A 252 2.11 -11.47 12.23
CA LEU A 252 2.37 -10.77 10.97
C LEU A 252 2.80 -11.70 9.83
N THR A 253 3.70 -12.65 10.09
CA THR A 253 4.14 -13.62 9.09
C THR A 253 2.97 -14.44 8.55
N HIS A 254 2.07 -14.89 9.42
CA HIS A 254 0.88 -15.63 9.02
C HIS A 254 -0.17 -14.75 8.33
N PHE A 255 -0.29 -13.50 8.75
CA PHE A 255 -1.13 -12.50 8.09
C PHE A 255 -0.67 -12.23 6.65
N ILE A 256 0.62 -12.03 6.40
CA ILE A 256 1.18 -11.80 5.05
C ILE A 256 0.96 -13.02 4.15
N LYS A 257 1.13 -14.24 4.64
CA LYS A 257 0.84 -15.47 3.89
C LYS A 257 -0.64 -15.58 3.51
N LYS A 258 -1.55 -15.23 4.43
CA LYS A 258 -3.00 -15.16 4.16
C LYS A 258 -3.28 -14.17 3.04
N ARG A 259 -2.73 -12.94 3.14
CA ARG A 259 -2.91 -11.89 2.12
C ARG A 259 -2.37 -12.30 0.75
N ALA A 260 -1.20 -12.93 0.70
CA ALA A 260 -0.62 -13.40 -0.56
C ALA A 260 -1.53 -14.42 -1.27
N ASN A 261 -2.16 -15.34 -0.52
CA ASN A 261 -3.18 -16.23 -1.06
C ASN A 261 -4.39 -15.46 -1.62
N GLU A 262 -4.89 -14.49 -0.88
CA GLU A 262 -6.02 -13.64 -1.29
C GLU A 262 -5.69 -12.89 -2.59
N LYS A 263 -4.47 -12.36 -2.71
CA LYS A 263 -4.01 -11.65 -3.90
C LYS A 263 -3.81 -12.55 -5.11
N LEU A 264 -3.32 -13.77 -4.93
CA LEU A 264 -3.30 -14.76 -6.02
C LEU A 264 -4.71 -15.04 -6.55
N VAL A 265 -5.69 -15.20 -5.67
CA VAL A 265 -7.09 -15.39 -6.06
C VAL A 265 -7.64 -14.15 -6.75
N GLU A 266 -7.33 -12.95 -6.26
CA GLU A 266 -7.75 -11.68 -6.87
C GLU A 266 -7.20 -11.51 -8.29
N LEU A 267 -5.99 -11.97 -8.57
CA LEU A 267 -5.42 -12.00 -9.91
C LEU A 267 -6.11 -12.99 -10.85
N GLY A 268 -6.91 -13.93 -10.33
CA GLY A 268 -7.62 -14.96 -11.09
C GLY A 268 -7.10 -16.39 -10.88
N TYR A 269 -6.05 -16.58 -10.08
CA TYR A 269 -5.45 -17.88 -9.79
C TYR A 269 -6.17 -18.59 -8.62
N LYS A 270 -7.42 -19.00 -8.84
CA LYS A 270 -8.30 -19.56 -7.79
C LYS A 270 -7.75 -20.84 -7.14
N ASP A 271 -7.01 -21.65 -7.89
CA ASP A 271 -6.39 -22.90 -7.41
C ASP A 271 -5.27 -22.65 -6.38
N PHE A 272 -4.79 -21.41 -6.27
CA PHE A 272 -3.74 -20.98 -5.36
C PHE A 272 -4.27 -20.32 -4.07
N ALA A 273 -5.56 -20.47 -3.77
CA ALA A 273 -6.18 -19.94 -2.55
C ALA A 273 -5.55 -20.43 -1.23
N GLN A 274 -4.79 -21.53 -1.27
CA GLN A 274 -4.09 -22.13 -0.14
C GLN A 274 -2.61 -22.46 -0.50
N HIS A 275 -2.02 -21.68 -1.39
CA HIS A 275 -0.63 -21.89 -1.81
C HIS A 275 0.35 -21.75 -0.63
N PHE A 276 0.18 -20.68 0.14
CA PHE A 276 0.92 -20.50 1.38
C PHE A 276 0.15 -21.09 2.55
N THR A 277 0.77 -22.06 3.23
CA THR A 277 0.25 -22.58 4.50
C THR A 277 0.49 -21.58 5.62
N TYR A 278 -0.54 -21.27 6.39
CA TYR A 278 -0.47 -20.35 7.53
C TYR A 278 -1.32 -20.84 8.70
N ASP A 279 -0.95 -20.43 9.92
CA ASP A 279 -1.78 -20.63 11.11
C ASP A 279 -2.94 -19.63 11.10
N LYS A 280 -4.17 -20.15 11.05
CA LYS A 280 -5.38 -19.34 11.02
C LYS A 280 -5.61 -18.54 12.31
N ALA A 281 -5.21 -19.11 13.46
CA ALA A 281 -5.36 -18.41 14.73
C ALA A 281 -4.38 -17.24 14.84
N ALA A 282 -3.12 -17.45 14.45
CA ALA A 282 -2.13 -16.39 14.40
C ALA A 282 -2.54 -15.27 13.41
N ALA A 283 -2.99 -15.63 12.20
CA ALA A 283 -3.46 -14.63 11.24
C ALA A 283 -4.69 -13.85 11.73
N ALA A 284 -5.59 -14.50 12.46
CA ALA A 284 -6.81 -13.89 13.02
C ALA A 284 -6.50 -12.85 14.13
N ASN A 285 -5.32 -12.92 14.75
CA ASN A 285 -4.88 -11.88 15.70
C ASN A 285 -4.76 -10.49 15.07
N LEU A 286 -4.72 -10.41 13.74
CA LEU A 286 -4.73 -9.15 12.99
C LEU A 286 -6.09 -8.82 12.33
N ASP A 287 -7.16 -9.55 12.61
CA ASP A 287 -8.49 -9.25 12.06
C ASP A 287 -8.99 -7.84 12.47
N TRP A 288 -8.59 -7.33 13.64
CA TRP A 288 -8.82 -5.95 14.04
C TRP A 288 -8.30 -4.92 13.04
N PHE A 289 -7.17 -5.19 12.39
CA PHE A 289 -6.60 -4.30 11.39
C PHE A 289 -7.52 -4.15 10.17
N TYR A 290 -8.09 -5.24 9.69
CA TYR A 290 -9.09 -5.18 8.62
C TYR A 290 -10.34 -4.42 9.04
N HIS A 291 -10.85 -4.61 10.25
CA HIS A 291 -12.05 -3.91 10.73
C HIS A 291 -11.83 -2.41 10.90
N LEU A 292 -10.69 -2.02 11.44
CA LEU A 292 -10.39 -0.61 11.74
C LEU A 292 -9.97 0.20 10.51
N THR A 293 -9.33 -0.43 9.54
CA THR A 293 -8.95 0.22 8.28
C THR A 293 -10.05 0.19 7.22
N GLY A 294 -11.23 -0.35 7.55
CA GLY A 294 -12.31 -0.57 6.61
C GLY A 294 -12.10 -1.83 5.81
N GLY A 295 -11.52 -2.86 6.45
CA GLY A 295 -11.17 -4.14 5.88
C GLY A 295 -12.25 -4.71 4.99
N VAL A 296 -11.91 -4.77 3.76
CA VAL A 296 -12.81 -4.86 2.63
C VAL A 296 -13.47 -6.23 2.54
N THR A 297 -14.70 -6.29 2.93
CA THR A 297 -15.68 -6.88 2.05
C THR A 297 -16.04 -5.80 1.03
N HIS A 298 -15.97 -6.09 -0.24
CA HIS A 298 -15.98 -5.18 -1.40
C HIS A 298 -17.19 -4.24 -1.56
N THR A 299 -18.09 -4.11 -0.58
CA THR A 299 -19.34 -3.37 -0.66
C THR A 299 -19.43 -2.13 0.24
N ASP A 300 -18.69 -2.04 1.34
CA ASP A 300 -18.99 -1.02 2.37
C ASP A 300 -17.92 0.06 2.57
N PHE A 301 -16.72 -0.08 2.03
CA PHE A 301 -15.64 0.89 2.26
C PHE A 301 -15.98 2.30 1.73
N PHE A 302 -16.79 2.39 0.69
CA PHE A 302 -17.24 3.65 0.09
C PHE A 302 -18.66 4.07 0.49
N ALA A 303 -19.36 3.20 1.25
CA ALA A 303 -20.69 3.51 1.78
C ALA A 303 -20.64 4.28 3.12
N ILE A 304 -19.52 4.26 3.81
CA ILE A 304 -19.30 5.10 5.00
C ILE A 304 -19.01 6.50 4.49
N ARG A 305 -20.03 7.37 4.49
CA ARG A 305 -19.81 8.81 4.37
C ARG A 305 -18.79 9.18 5.43
N PRO A 306 -17.83 10.10 5.15
CA PRO A 306 -16.94 10.65 6.16
C PRO A 306 -17.76 11.53 7.13
N THR A 307 -18.49 10.89 8.05
CA THR A 307 -19.15 11.57 9.18
C THR A 307 -18.12 11.91 10.28
N ASP A 308 -16.89 11.42 10.14
CA ASP A 308 -15.80 11.77 11.04
C ASP A 308 -14.94 12.95 10.56
N TYR A 309 -15.38 13.66 9.51
CA TYR A 309 -14.85 14.98 9.19
C TYR A 309 -15.52 16.03 10.10
N SER A 310 -15.43 15.80 11.42
CA SER A 310 -15.58 16.90 12.34
C SER A 310 -14.25 17.66 12.33
N LYS A 311 -14.17 18.70 11.49
CA LYS A 311 -13.24 19.78 11.72
C LYS A 311 -13.41 20.16 13.18
N ALA A 312 -12.41 19.96 14.00
CA ALA A 312 -12.28 20.63 15.26
C ALA A 312 -12.06 22.12 14.91
N ASN A 313 -13.13 22.83 14.63
CA ASN A 313 -13.16 24.26 14.67
C ASN A 313 -13.16 24.65 16.16
N GLU A 314 -11.99 24.67 16.78
CA GLU A 314 -11.75 25.60 17.87
C GLU A 314 -11.40 26.92 17.21
N GLY A 315 -12.23 27.94 17.51
CA GLY A 315 -12.28 29.19 16.82
C GLY A 315 -10.97 29.94 16.77
N GLU A 316 -10.63 30.42 15.61
CA GLU A 316 -10.02 31.71 15.38
C GLU A 316 -10.86 32.42 14.33
N ASP A 317 -11.45 33.54 14.74
CA ASP A 317 -12.23 34.42 13.91
C ASP A 317 -11.37 34.98 12.78
N PHE A 318 -11.76 34.67 11.55
CA PHE A 318 -11.28 35.35 10.36
C PHE A 318 -12.01 36.68 10.20
N GLU A 319 -11.69 37.65 11.06
CA GLU A 319 -11.88 39.07 10.76
C GLU A 319 -10.51 39.72 10.65
N ASP A 320 -10.29 40.42 9.55
CA ASP A 320 -9.13 41.22 9.13
C ASP A 320 -8.13 40.60 8.13
N ILE A 321 -8.60 40.36 6.92
CA ILE A 321 -7.78 40.56 5.71
C ILE A 321 -8.70 41.00 4.56
N TRP A 322 -8.95 42.31 4.42
CA TRP A 322 -9.20 43.04 3.16
C TRP A 322 -8.62 44.43 3.28
#